data_26038ac02b9ae97b371c3b41b8c6b481
#
_entry.id   26038ac02b9ae97b371c3b41b8c6b481
#
_cell.length_a   1.000
_cell.length_b   1.000
_cell.length_c   1.000
_cell.angle_alpha   90.00
_cell.angle_beta   90.00
_cell.angle_gamma   90.00
#
_symmetry.space_group_name_H-M   'P 1'
#
loop_
_entity.id
_entity.type
_entity.pdbx_description
1 polymer ?
#
loop_
_entity_poly.entity_id
_entity_poly.type
_entity_poly.pdbx_seq_one_letter_code
_entity_poly.pdbx_strand_id
1 'polypeptide(L)'
;MELQTLWLDRAEIQDKLGHDGQPGCYRLAAISRSASLGLADNQPSFWLVLRGDAQLSCREGTFALQAGDWIAVDRDSRPTLLAGRRTLAIALVMPAGHAFEQSDLPPIHPGRGNADAHSLRMALRLWRNIGCFGPDSRMATADTDAAVRRILHFLSSLQDDLHRMVDRCPGRSLRRKRQVFARMQRARLYLDGNAGHQVRLAELAGLCNFSVWYFTKTFHALYEEGPRQTMSHVRLQQASELLERTSLSVGEVGAACGFESPCSFARAFRAHYGTTASDYRSVRRTGKAPDHAKRSNA
;
A
#
# COMPACT_ATOMS: atom_id res chain seq x y z
N MET A 1 -9.18 19.43 -17.34
CA MET A 1 -8.92 17.99 -17.03
C MET A 1 -10.17 17.21 -17.40
N GLU A 2 -10.04 16.01 -17.92
CA GLU A 2 -11.17 15.12 -18.18
C GLU A 2 -11.27 14.10 -17.05
N LEU A 3 -12.50 13.73 -16.65
CA LEU A 3 -12.75 12.73 -15.63
C LEU A 3 -13.76 11.70 -16.18
N GLN A 4 -13.34 10.45 -16.21
CA GLN A 4 -14.19 9.31 -16.54
C GLN A 4 -14.52 8.54 -15.27
N THR A 5 -15.74 8.02 -15.17
CA THR A 5 -16.17 7.14 -14.08
C THR A 5 -16.37 5.74 -14.61
N LEU A 6 -15.91 4.74 -13.82
CA LEU A 6 -16.03 3.32 -14.12
C LEU A 6 -16.61 2.61 -12.91
N TRP A 7 -17.61 1.75 -13.13
CA TRP A 7 -18.15 0.90 -12.09
C TRP A 7 -18.04 -0.56 -12.50
N LEU A 8 -17.29 -1.33 -11.73
CA LEU A 8 -17.17 -2.78 -11.90
C LEU A 8 -17.82 -3.51 -10.74
N ASP A 9 -18.72 -4.43 -11.04
CA ASP A 9 -19.53 -5.14 -10.05
C ASP A 9 -19.76 -6.61 -10.43
N ARG A 10 -20.09 -7.45 -9.44
CA ARG A 10 -20.53 -8.85 -9.63
C ARG A 10 -19.59 -9.68 -10.51
N ALA A 11 -18.32 -9.76 -10.12
CA ALA A 11 -17.28 -10.52 -10.81
C ALA A 11 -16.93 -10.01 -12.24
N GLU A 12 -17.29 -8.78 -12.57
CA GLU A 12 -16.78 -8.15 -13.79
C GLU A 12 -15.25 -8.02 -13.74
N ILE A 13 -14.60 -8.32 -14.85
CA ILE A 13 -13.15 -8.29 -14.99
C ILE A 13 -12.80 -7.26 -16.05
N GLN A 14 -12.06 -6.24 -15.67
CA GLN A 14 -11.45 -5.29 -16.58
C GLN A 14 -9.94 -5.45 -16.53
N ASP A 15 -9.40 -6.23 -17.45
CA ASP A 15 -7.96 -6.42 -17.55
C ASP A 15 -7.34 -5.33 -18.43
N LYS A 16 -6.21 -4.81 -17.96
CA LYS A 16 -5.38 -3.85 -18.71
C LYS A 16 -6.17 -2.63 -19.20
N LEU A 17 -6.83 -1.94 -18.26
CA LEU A 17 -7.41 -0.65 -18.58
C LEU A 17 -6.31 0.23 -19.20
N GLY A 18 -6.36 0.32 -20.52
CA GLY A 18 -5.34 0.96 -21.34
C GLY A 18 -5.47 2.48 -21.30
N HIS A 19 -4.50 3.12 -21.90
CA HIS A 19 -4.55 4.55 -22.18
C HIS A 19 -5.33 4.71 -23.49
N ASP A 20 -6.59 5.15 -23.42
CA ASP A 20 -7.44 5.39 -24.61
C ASP A 20 -6.98 6.62 -25.43
N GLY A 21 -5.67 6.88 -25.44
CA GLY A 21 -5.07 7.93 -26.27
C GLY A 21 -5.38 9.38 -25.88
N GLN A 22 -6.17 9.61 -24.81
CA GLN A 22 -6.48 10.98 -24.36
C GLN A 22 -5.49 11.41 -23.26
N PRO A 23 -4.52 12.27 -23.57
CA PRO A 23 -3.62 12.82 -22.57
C PRO A 23 -4.43 13.71 -21.60
N GLY A 24 -4.26 13.47 -20.29
CA GLY A 24 -4.87 14.31 -19.25
C GLY A 24 -6.19 13.80 -18.66
N CYS A 25 -6.66 12.60 -19.03
CA CYS A 25 -7.86 12.00 -18.48
C CYS A 25 -7.59 11.30 -17.15
N TYR A 26 -8.35 11.68 -16.09
CA TYR A 26 -8.43 10.98 -14.83
C TYR A 26 -9.56 9.96 -14.88
N ARG A 27 -9.39 8.81 -14.23
CA ARG A 27 -10.45 7.80 -14.12
C ARG A 27 -10.72 7.49 -12.66
N LEU A 28 -11.98 7.65 -12.26
CA LEU A 28 -12.45 7.28 -10.95
C LEU A 28 -13.21 5.96 -11.06
N ALA A 29 -12.64 4.88 -10.52
CA ALA A 29 -13.24 3.56 -10.57
C ALA A 29 -13.84 3.18 -9.21
N ALA A 30 -14.99 2.50 -9.22
CA ALA A 30 -15.50 1.74 -8.11
C ALA A 30 -15.48 0.25 -8.45
N ILE A 31 -14.98 -0.55 -7.53
CA ILE A 31 -14.81 -1.99 -7.68
C ILE A 31 -15.52 -2.69 -6.53
N SER A 32 -16.45 -3.58 -6.83
CA SER A 32 -17.26 -4.24 -5.80
C SER A 32 -17.54 -5.72 -6.11
N ARG A 33 -17.93 -6.46 -5.08
CA ARG A 33 -18.50 -7.82 -5.18
C ARG A 33 -17.75 -8.77 -6.11
N SER A 34 -16.50 -9.05 -5.80
CA SER A 34 -15.61 -9.96 -6.54
C SER A 34 -15.22 -9.47 -7.95
N ALA A 35 -15.44 -8.19 -8.25
CA ALA A 35 -14.93 -7.60 -9.49
C ALA A 35 -13.41 -7.37 -9.43
N SER A 36 -12.79 -7.27 -10.58
CA SER A 36 -11.34 -7.06 -10.73
C SER A 36 -11.04 -5.92 -11.70
N LEU A 37 -10.07 -5.08 -11.33
CA LEU A 37 -9.54 -4.02 -12.18
C LEU A 37 -8.03 -4.12 -12.28
N GLY A 38 -7.51 -4.35 -13.49
CA GLY A 38 -6.10 -4.29 -13.82
C GLY A 38 -5.74 -3.05 -14.63
N LEU A 39 -4.59 -2.44 -14.32
CA LEU A 39 -4.07 -1.29 -15.07
C LEU A 39 -2.88 -1.68 -15.93
N ALA A 40 -2.79 -1.08 -17.11
CA ALA A 40 -1.62 -1.14 -17.98
C ALA A 40 -0.46 -0.30 -17.42
N ASP A 41 0.68 -0.32 -18.11
CA ASP A 41 1.82 0.54 -17.81
C ASP A 41 1.48 2.02 -17.86
N ASN A 42 2.31 2.81 -17.18
CA ASN A 42 2.34 4.26 -17.23
C ASN A 42 1.10 4.96 -16.60
N GLN A 43 0.46 4.29 -15.63
CA GLN A 43 -0.72 4.82 -14.94
C GLN A 43 -0.49 4.83 -13.42
N PRO A 44 -0.05 5.98 -12.85
CA PRO A 44 -0.03 6.13 -11.39
C PRO A 44 -1.46 6.00 -10.85
N SER A 45 -1.63 5.35 -9.72
CA SER A 45 -2.97 5.13 -9.19
C SER A 45 -3.00 5.11 -7.66
N PHE A 46 -4.14 5.52 -7.12
CA PHE A 46 -4.44 5.49 -5.69
C PHE A 46 -5.67 4.59 -5.46
N TRP A 47 -5.57 3.67 -4.54
CA TRP A 47 -6.59 2.69 -4.21
C TRP A 47 -6.98 2.81 -2.75
N LEU A 48 -8.27 2.77 -2.43
CA LEU A 48 -8.81 2.86 -1.07
C LEU A 48 -9.95 1.84 -0.91
N VAL A 49 -9.84 0.97 0.09
CA VAL A 49 -10.90 0.02 0.44
C VAL A 49 -11.86 0.68 1.42
N LEU A 50 -13.10 0.93 0.99
CA LEU A 50 -14.14 1.56 1.83
C LEU A 50 -14.83 0.54 2.73
N ARG A 51 -14.95 -0.71 2.28
CA ARG A 51 -15.62 -1.81 3.00
C ARG A 51 -15.10 -3.16 2.54
N GLY A 52 -15.03 -4.12 3.47
CA GLY A 52 -14.64 -5.50 3.16
C GLY A 52 -13.14 -5.65 3.03
N ASP A 53 -12.73 -6.58 2.17
CA ASP A 53 -11.34 -6.95 1.92
C ASP A 53 -11.05 -7.02 0.43
N ALA A 54 -9.83 -6.73 0.04
CA ALA A 54 -9.36 -6.79 -1.34
C ALA A 54 -7.92 -7.28 -1.39
N GLN A 55 -7.51 -7.80 -2.53
CA GLN A 55 -6.12 -8.12 -2.81
C GLN A 55 -5.62 -7.25 -3.96
N LEU A 56 -4.54 -6.53 -3.75
CA LEU A 56 -3.86 -5.78 -4.80
C LEU A 56 -2.53 -6.43 -5.11
N SER A 57 -2.35 -6.82 -6.36
CA SER A 57 -1.08 -7.38 -6.88
C SER A 57 -0.45 -6.39 -7.86
N CYS A 58 0.83 -6.13 -7.71
CA CYS A 58 1.60 -5.23 -8.58
C CYS A 58 3.06 -5.67 -8.65
N ARG A 59 3.91 -4.94 -9.36
CA ARG A 59 5.35 -5.24 -9.44
C ARG A 59 6.07 -5.22 -8.10
N GLU A 60 5.61 -4.41 -7.17
CA GLU A 60 6.15 -4.30 -5.81
C GLU A 60 5.74 -5.46 -4.90
N GLY A 61 4.79 -6.30 -5.31
CA GLY A 61 4.34 -7.47 -4.58
C GLY A 61 2.82 -7.58 -4.47
N THR A 62 2.37 -8.35 -3.48
CA THR A 62 0.94 -8.58 -3.24
C THR A 62 0.55 -8.07 -1.86
N PHE A 63 -0.55 -7.31 -1.81
CA PHE A 63 -1.04 -6.64 -0.62
C PHE A 63 -2.45 -7.09 -0.30
N ALA A 64 -2.65 -7.66 0.88
CA ALA A 64 -3.99 -7.86 1.44
C ALA A 64 -4.44 -6.53 2.06
N LEU A 65 -5.57 -6.01 1.60
CA LEU A 65 -6.14 -4.74 2.02
C LEU A 65 -7.47 -4.98 2.73
N GLN A 66 -7.72 -4.23 3.80
CA GLN A 66 -8.97 -4.24 4.55
C GLN A 66 -9.63 -2.86 4.49
N ALA A 67 -10.86 -2.76 4.99
CA ALA A 67 -11.56 -1.47 5.08
C ALA A 67 -10.71 -0.43 5.83
N GLY A 68 -10.48 0.71 5.21
CA GLY A 68 -9.59 1.78 5.68
C GLY A 68 -8.23 1.77 4.99
N ASP A 69 -7.75 0.63 4.52
CA ASP A 69 -6.43 0.57 3.88
C ASP A 69 -6.42 1.28 2.54
N TRP A 70 -5.39 2.09 2.33
CA TRP A 70 -5.09 2.69 1.05
C TRP A 70 -3.68 2.33 0.58
N ILE A 71 -3.51 2.30 -0.72
CA ILE A 71 -2.21 2.12 -1.38
C ILE A 71 -2.14 3.00 -2.63
N ALA A 72 -1.06 3.73 -2.76
CA ALA A 72 -0.72 4.49 -3.96
C ALA A 72 0.51 3.87 -4.62
N VAL A 73 0.42 3.62 -5.91
CA VAL A 73 1.49 2.97 -6.69
C VAL A 73 1.90 3.83 -7.87
N ASP A 74 3.15 3.67 -8.29
CA ASP A 74 3.75 4.43 -9.37
C ASP A 74 3.26 3.92 -10.74
N ARG A 75 3.56 4.70 -11.78
CA ARG A 75 3.18 4.43 -13.17
C ARG A 75 3.67 3.07 -13.70
N ASP A 76 4.81 2.58 -13.21
CA ASP A 76 5.41 1.32 -13.66
C ASP A 76 4.91 0.08 -12.89
N SER A 77 4.01 0.25 -11.92
CA SER A 77 3.65 -0.82 -10.96
C SER A 77 2.67 -1.86 -11.52
N ARG A 78 1.88 -1.54 -12.53
CA ARG A 78 0.85 -2.43 -13.15
C ARG A 78 -0.05 -3.09 -12.11
N PRO A 79 -0.79 -2.34 -11.30
CA PRO A 79 -1.61 -2.92 -10.26
C PRO A 79 -2.84 -3.65 -10.84
N THR A 80 -3.21 -4.75 -10.17
CA THR A 80 -4.49 -5.42 -10.35
C THR A 80 -5.12 -5.60 -8.98
N LEU A 81 -6.32 -5.04 -8.80
CA LEU A 81 -7.10 -5.22 -7.58
C LEU A 81 -8.19 -6.23 -7.81
N LEU A 82 -8.30 -7.21 -6.92
CA LEU A 82 -9.38 -8.18 -6.82
C LEU A 82 -10.19 -7.89 -5.56
N ALA A 83 -11.44 -7.52 -5.71
CA ALA A 83 -12.36 -7.26 -4.60
C ALA A 83 -12.91 -8.56 -4.02
N GLY A 84 -13.05 -8.64 -2.70
CA GLY A 84 -13.77 -9.72 -2.03
C GLY A 84 -15.30 -9.66 -2.24
N ARG A 85 -16.02 -10.65 -1.76
CA ARG A 85 -17.48 -10.77 -1.98
C ARG A 85 -18.32 -9.61 -1.41
N ARG A 86 -17.87 -8.99 -0.31
CA ARG A 86 -18.56 -7.89 0.39
C ARG A 86 -17.79 -6.58 0.31
N THR A 87 -16.93 -6.45 -0.67
CA THR A 87 -16.03 -5.31 -0.82
C THR A 87 -16.65 -4.19 -1.60
N LEU A 88 -16.27 -2.98 -1.23
CA LEU A 88 -16.34 -1.77 -2.02
C LEU A 88 -14.97 -1.08 -1.92
N ALA A 89 -14.29 -0.98 -3.04
CA ALA A 89 -13.06 -0.24 -3.18
C ALA A 89 -13.23 0.85 -4.23
N ILE A 90 -12.48 1.94 -4.08
CA ILE A 90 -12.39 3.02 -5.07
C ILE A 90 -10.95 3.18 -5.52
N ALA A 91 -10.77 3.58 -6.77
CA ALA A 91 -9.47 3.87 -7.32
C ALA A 91 -9.51 5.19 -8.11
N LEU A 92 -8.49 6.03 -7.93
CA LEU A 92 -8.19 7.13 -8.83
C LEU A 92 -7.00 6.74 -9.69
N VAL A 93 -7.23 6.60 -10.99
CA VAL A 93 -6.18 6.38 -11.99
C VAL A 93 -5.84 7.75 -12.58
N MET A 94 -4.56 8.10 -12.50
CA MET A 94 -4.06 9.39 -12.96
C MET A 94 -3.46 9.25 -14.36
N PRO A 95 -3.51 10.31 -15.20
CA PRO A 95 -2.92 10.26 -16.52
C PRO A 95 -1.40 10.10 -16.45
N ALA A 96 -0.83 9.53 -17.48
CA ALA A 96 0.63 9.29 -17.59
C ALA A 96 1.48 10.55 -17.40
N GLY A 97 0.98 11.69 -17.85
CA GLY A 97 1.61 13.00 -17.68
C GLY A 97 1.36 13.66 -16.32
N HIS A 98 0.62 13.00 -15.41
CA HIS A 98 0.53 13.44 -14.01
C HIS A 98 1.87 13.16 -13.34
N ALA A 99 2.84 14.01 -13.66
CA ALA A 99 4.06 14.03 -12.89
C ALA A 99 3.71 14.56 -11.51
N PHE A 100 4.22 13.92 -10.47
CA PHE A 100 4.21 14.39 -9.09
C PHE A 100 4.80 15.83 -8.92
N GLU A 101 5.00 16.52 -10.03
CA GLU A 101 5.77 17.74 -10.20
C GLU A 101 4.96 18.93 -10.71
N GLN A 102 3.70 18.75 -11.15
CA GLN A 102 2.86 19.89 -11.56
C GLN A 102 2.51 20.71 -10.32
N SER A 103 3.00 21.95 -10.30
CA SER A 103 3.01 22.85 -9.14
C SER A 103 1.64 23.21 -8.58
N ASP A 104 0.56 23.02 -9.34
CA ASP A 104 -0.80 23.46 -8.98
C ASP A 104 -1.69 22.36 -8.39
N LEU A 105 -1.23 21.09 -8.41
CA LEU A 105 -1.96 19.96 -7.86
C LEU A 105 -1.23 19.39 -6.64
N PRO A 106 -1.96 18.94 -5.62
CA PRO A 106 -1.35 18.33 -4.46
C PRO A 106 -0.63 17.04 -4.86
N PRO A 107 0.59 16.81 -4.37
CA PRO A 107 1.37 15.62 -4.71
C PRO A 107 0.74 14.36 -4.11
N ILE A 108 0.77 13.28 -4.86
CA ILE A 108 0.45 11.92 -4.39
C ILE A 108 1.73 11.11 -4.48
N HIS A 109 2.17 10.55 -3.37
CA HIS A 109 3.38 9.74 -3.29
C HIS A 109 3.05 8.24 -3.31
N PRO A 110 3.88 7.38 -3.93
CA PRO A 110 3.79 5.94 -3.70
C PRO A 110 3.87 5.64 -2.20
N GLY A 111 3.11 4.67 -1.75
CA GLY A 111 3.06 4.30 -0.33
C GLY A 111 1.76 3.65 0.05
N ARG A 112 1.64 3.27 1.31
CA ARG A 112 0.42 2.68 1.88
C ARG A 112 0.15 3.24 3.27
N GLY A 113 -1.10 3.18 3.68
CA GLY A 113 -1.51 3.59 5.02
C GLY A 113 -2.96 3.23 5.28
N ASN A 114 -3.49 3.79 6.35
CA ASN A 114 -4.86 3.54 6.78
C ASN A 114 -5.60 4.88 6.94
N ALA A 115 -6.82 4.93 6.45
CA ALA A 115 -7.76 6.05 6.58
C ALA A 115 -8.72 5.77 7.74
N ASP A 116 -8.92 6.75 8.60
CA ASP A 116 -9.86 6.65 9.69
C ASP A 116 -11.34 6.63 9.22
N ALA A 117 -12.26 6.37 10.13
CA ALA A 117 -13.67 6.31 9.81
C ALA A 117 -14.26 7.65 9.31
N HIS A 118 -13.66 8.79 9.68
CA HIS A 118 -14.04 10.10 9.16
C HIS A 118 -13.64 10.23 7.69
N SER A 119 -12.40 9.91 7.38
CA SER A 119 -11.84 9.93 6.02
C SER A 119 -12.59 8.99 5.08
N LEU A 120 -12.98 7.79 5.54
CA LEU A 120 -13.80 6.87 4.74
C LEU A 120 -15.18 7.47 4.40
N ARG A 121 -15.83 8.15 5.34
CA ARG A 121 -17.11 8.84 5.07
C ARG A 121 -16.92 9.98 4.07
N MET A 122 -15.83 10.73 4.18
CA MET A 122 -15.50 11.79 3.23
C MET A 122 -15.22 11.25 1.83
N ALA A 123 -14.43 10.18 1.71
CA ALA A 123 -14.18 9.49 0.44
C ALA A 123 -15.50 9.07 -0.23
N LEU A 124 -16.39 8.44 0.52
CA LEU A 124 -17.69 8.00 0.01
C LEU A 124 -18.56 9.17 -0.46
N ARG A 125 -18.58 10.29 0.28
CA ARG A 125 -19.30 11.50 -0.11
C ARG A 125 -18.76 12.12 -1.40
N LEU A 126 -17.43 12.26 -1.48
CA LEU A 126 -16.77 12.79 -2.69
C LEU A 126 -17.06 11.90 -3.90
N TRP A 127 -16.94 10.60 -3.74
CA TRP A 127 -17.21 9.64 -4.80
C TRP A 127 -18.68 9.68 -5.25
N ARG A 128 -19.63 9.72 -4.31
CA ARG A 128 -21.08 9.81 -4.63
C ARG A 128 -21.43 11.08 -5.37
N ASN A 129 -20.86 12.22 -4.97
CA ASN A 129 -21.12 13.50 -5.63
C ASN A 129 -20.68 13.52 -7.09
N ILE A 130 -19.65 12.71 -7.43
CA ILE A 130 -19.14 12.58 -8.79
C ILE A 130 -19.84 11.45 -9.55
N GLY A 131 -20.05 10.31 -8.88
CA GLY A 131 -20.67 9.12 -9.48
C GLY A 131 -22.20 9.22 -9.69
N CYS A 132 -22.86 10.28 -9.17
CA CYS A 132 -24.25 10.57 -9.49
C CYS A 132 -24.45 11.06 -10.94
N PHE A 133 -23.36 11.38 -11.63
CA PHE A 133 -23.37 11.66 -13.05
C PHE A 133 -23.15 10.31 -13.76
N GLY A 134 -24.23 9.72 -14.31
CA GLY A 134 -24.16 8.46 -15.07
C GLY A 134 -23.20 8.55 -16.26
N PRO A 135 -22.88 7.42 -16.93
CA PRO A 135 -21.91 7.37 -18.02
C PRO A 135 -22.21 8.34 -19.18
N ASP A 136 -23.45 8.79 -19.31
CA ASP A 136 -23.88 9.78 -20.31
C ASP A 136 -23.88 11.23 -19.80
N SER A 137 -23.54 11.46 -18.53
CA SER A 137 -23.57 12.79 -17.92
C SER A 137 -22.20 13.48 -18.11
N ARG A 138 -22.06 14.27 -19.16
CA ARG A 138 -20.90 15.13 -19.37
C ARG A 138 -20.97 16.30 -18.39
N MET A 139 -20.13 16.28 -17.36
CA MET A 139 -19.89 17.46 -16.52
C MET A 139 -19.28 18.57 -17.38
N ALA A 140 -19.65 19.84 -17.11
CA ALA A 140 -18.93 20.97 -17.67
C ALA A 140 -17.44 20.89 -17.28
N THR A 141 -16.53 21.27 -18.16
CA THR A 141 -15.07 21.15 -17.94
C THR A 141 -14.60 21.82 -16.64
N ALA A 142 -15.19 22.98 -16.29
CA ALA A 142 -14.87 23.69 -15.05
C ALA A 142 -15.28 22.90 -13.79
N ASP A 143 -16.42 22.21 -13.82
CA ASP A 143 -16.89 21.38 -12.71
C ASP A 143 -16.02 20.13 -12.56
N THR A 144 -15.55 19.57 -13.67
CA THR A 144 -14.63 18.42 -13.70
C THR A 144 -13.28 18.77 -13.08
N ASP A 145 -12.72 19.93 -13.42
CA ASP A 145 -11.46 20.41 -12.85
C ASP A 145 -11.58 20.59 -11.32
N ALA A 146 -12.66 21.19 -10.87
CA ALA A 146 -12.92 21.36 -9.44
C ALA A 146 -13.11 20.02 -8.72
N ALA A 147 -13.79 19.05 -9.35
CA ALA A 147 -13.98 17.72 -8.79
C ALA A 147 -12.65 16.96 -8.66
N VAL A 148 -11.81 16.94 -9.70
CA VAL A 148 -10.50 16.31 -9.68
C VAL A 148 -9.60 16.95 -8.62
N ARG A 149 -9.55 18.28 -8.52
CA ARG A 149 -8.79 18.97 -7.48
C ARG A 149 -9.23 18.59 -6.07
N ARG A 150 -10.53 18.53 -5.81
CA ARG A 150 -11.07 18.09 -4.49
C ARG A 150 -10.66 16.67 -4.15
N ILE A 151 -10.72 15.74 -5.10
CA ILE A 151 -10.27 14.35 -4.89
C ILE A 151 -8.78 14.33 -4.57
N LEU A 152 -7.95 15.00 -5.38
CA LEU A 152 -6.51 15.01 -5.17
C LEU A 152 -6.13 15.64 -3.83
N HIS A 153 -6.78 16.74 -3.42
CA HIS A 153 -6.57 17.31 -2.09
C HIS A 153 -6.94 16.35 -0.97
N PHE A 154 -8.07 15.67 -1.10
CA PHE A 154 -8.48 14.67 -0.12
C PHE A 154 -7.48 13.50 -0.06
N LEU A 155 -7.07 12.93 -1.20
CA LEU A 155 -6.12 11.81 -1.23
C LEU A 155 -4.74 12.24 -0.70
N SER A 156 -4.30 13.45 -1.02
CA SER A 156 -3.07 14.02 -0.49
C SER A 156 -3.13 14.18 1.04
N SER A 157 -4.27 14.59 1.60
CA SER A 157 -4.42 14.70 3.06
C SER A 157 -4.32 13.37 3.79
N LEU A 158 -4.65 12.24 3.13
CA LEU A 158 -4.40 10.91 3.67
C LEU A 158 -2.90 10.57 3.75
N GLN A 159 -2.05 11.36 3.10
CA GLN A 159 -0.60 11.17 3.02
C GLN A 159 0.21 12.20 3.82
N ASP A 160 -0.40 12.90 4.78
CA ASP A 160 0.28 13.96 5.54
C ASP A 160 1.58 13.49 6.21
N ASP A 161 1.63 12.26 6.70
CA ASP A 161 2.85 11.67 7.26
C ASP A 161 3.93 11.48 6.19
N LEU A 162 3.56 11.04 4.99
CA LEU A 162 4.48 10.89 3.88
C LEU A 162 5.03 12.25 3.41
N HIS A 163 4.18 13.28 3.37
CA HIS A 163 4.61 14.63 3.00
C HIS A 163 5.68 15.18 3.95
N ARG A 164 5.51 14.97 5.25
CA ARG A 164 6.51 15.36 6.27
C ARG A 164 7.86 14.66 6.10
N MET A 165 7.85 13.44 5.57
CA MET A 165 9.08 12.69 5.33
C MET A 165 9.89 13.19 4.12
N VAL A 166 9.25 13.86 3.15
CA VAL A 166 9.93 14.38 1.94
C VAL A 166 11.10 15.30 2.30
N ASP A 167 10.95 16.10 3.35
CA ASP A 167 11.99 17.04 3.76
C ASP A 167 13.27 16.37 4.31
N ARG A 168 13.15 15.13 4.76
CA ARG A 168 14.30 14.31 5.21
C ARG A 168 15.13 13.76 4.03
N CYS A 169 14.59 13.84 2.80
CA CYS A 169 15.30 13.37 1.62
C CYS A 169 16.46 14.29 1.24
N PRO A 170 17.59 13.72 0.79
CA PRO A 170 18.68 14.50 0.26
C PRO A 170 18.29 15.17 -1.06
N GLY A 171 18.68 16.44 -1.22
CA GLY A 171 18.41 17.23 -2.41
C GLY A 171 18.34 18.73 -2.10
N ARG A 172 18.78 19.56 -3.03
CA ARG A 172 18.74 21.01 -2.90
C ARG A 172 17.38 21.60 -3.25
N SER A 173 16.62 20.97 -4.12
CA SER A 173 15.28 21.40 -4.54
C SER A 173 14.21 20.45 -4.05
N LEU A 174 13.01 20.96 -3.79
CA LEU A 174 11.84 20.14 -3.42
C LEU A 174 11.53 19.07 -4.48
N ARG A 175 11.66 19.44 -5.76
CA ARG A 175 11.52 18.48 -6.87
C ARG A 175 12.47 17.28 -6.72
N ARG A 176 13.76 17.54 -6.44
CA ARG A 176 14.74 16.47 -6.22
C ARG A 176 14.42 15.62 -5.00
N LYS A 177 14.03 16.24 -3.89
CA LYS A 177 13.61 15.54 -2.68
C LYS A 177 12.41 14.59 -2.97
N ARG A 178 11.38 15.07 -3.67
CA ARG A 178 10.22 14.25 -4.08
C ARG A 178 10.61 13.07 -4.97
N GLN A 179 11.51 13.26 -5.92
CA GLN A 179 12.01 12.18 -6.77
C GLN A 179 12.75 11.10 -5.97
N VAL A 180 13.62 11.51 -5.04
CA VAL A 180 14.31 10.56 -4.15
C VAL A 180 13.29 9.84 -3.28
N PHE A 181 12.35 10.58 -2.69
CA PHE A 181 11.30 10.03 -1.83
C PHE A 181 10.46 8.99 -2.56
N ALA A 182 9.96 9.28 -3.76
CA ALA A 182 9.17 8.33 -4.54
C ALA A 182 9.91 7.00 -4.80
N ARG A 183 11.20 7.06 -5.14
CA ARG A 183 12.04 5.87 -5.31
C ARG A 183 12.21 5.08 -4.01
N MET A 184 12.42 5.77 -2.88
CA MET A 184 12.53 5.13 -1.57
C MET A 184 11.22 4.48 -1.13
N GLN A 185 10.08 5.14 -1.37
CA GLN A 185 8.76 4.58 -1.10
C GLN A 185 8.47 3.34 -1.95
N ARG A 186 8.92 3.32 -3.21
CA ARG A 186 8.81 2.12 -4.05
C ARG A 186 9.59 0.94 -3.46
N ALA A 187 10.81 1.15 -2.96
CA ALA A 187 11.57 0.12 -2.25
C ALA A 187 10.86 -0.31 -0.95
N ARG A 188 10.22 0.61 -0.23
CA ARG A 188 9.44 0.29 0.96
C ARG A 188 8.24 -0.58 0.62
N LEU A 189 7.48 -0.23 -0.40
CA LEU A 189 6.37 -1.05 -0.90
C LEU A 189 6.86 -2.44 -1.32
N TYR A 190 8.02 -2.51 -2.00
CA TYR A 190 8.60 -3.80 -2.38
C TYR A 190 8.91 -4.69 -1.17
N LEU A 191 9.45 -4.11 -0.09
CA LEU A 191 9.66 -4.84 1.16
C LEU A 191 8.35 -5.33 1.77
N ASP A 192 7.35 -4.46 1.85
CA ASP A 192 6.04 -4.78 2.43
C ASP A 192 5.30 -5.86 1.62
N GLY A 193 5.41 -5.82 0.29
CA GLY A 193 4.74 -6.76 -0.63
C GLY A 193 5.45 -8.11 -0.79
N ASN A 194 6.72 -8.22 -0.35
CA ASN A 194 7.55 -9.43 -0.48
C ASN A 194 8.05 -9.96 0.88
N ALA A 195 7.28 -9.78 1.94
CA ALA A 195 7.66 -10.14 3.31
C ALA A 195 8.02 -11.63 3.47
N GLY A 196 7.46 -12.54 2.65
CA GLY A 196 7.77 -13.97 2.65
C GLY A 196 9.07 -14.36 1.93
N HIS A 197 9.75 -13.42 1.27
CA HIS A 197 10.94 -13.70 0.48
C HIS A 197 12.19 -13.06 1.06
N GLN A 198 13.36 -13.68 0.76
CA GLN A 198 14.65 -13.07 1.09
C GLN A 198 15.00 -11.98 0.08
N VAL A 199 14.63 -10.74 0.39
CA VAL A 199 15.02 -9.58 -0.42
C VAL A 199 16.45 -9.19 -0.12
N ARG A 200 17.27 -8.99 -1.17
CA ARG A 200 18.66 -8.55 -1.02
C ARG A 200 18.76 -7.04 -1.05
N LEU A 201 19.68 -6.49 -0.24
CA LEU A 201 19.91 -5.04 -0.18
C LEU A 201 20.31 -4.45 -1.54
N ALA A 202 21.10 -5.18 -2.33
CA ALA A 202 21.48 -4.77 -3.68
C ALA A 202 20.29 -4.69 -4.64
N GLU A 203 19.29 -5.56 -4.47
CA GLU A 203 18.05 -5.56 -5.23
C GLU A 203 17.24 -4.29 -4.96
N LEU A 204 17.07 -3.93 -3.68
CA LEU A 204 16.38 -2.70 -3.29
C LEU A 204 17.09 -1.44 -3.81
N ALA A 205 18.41 -1.41 -3.72
CA ALA A 205 19.19 -0.30 -4.24
C ALA A 205 19.05 -0.20 -5.78
N GLY A 206 19.01 -1.35 -6.47
CA GLY A 206 18.76 -1.45 -7.91
C GLY A 206 17.37 -0.93 -8.32
N LEU A 207 16.31 -1.28 -7.56
CA LEU A 207 14.96 -0.75 -7.79
C LEU A 207 14.89 0.79 -7.73
N CYS A 208 15.73 1.37 -6.88
CA CYS A 208 15.84 2.82 -6.72
C CYS A 208 16.79 3.49 -7.72
N ASN A 209 17.55 2.72 -8.51
CA ASN A 209 18.70 3.20 -9.28
C ASN A 209 19.69 3.99 -8.40
N PHE A 210 20.04 3.43 -7.24
CA PHE A 210 21.01 3.97 -6.28
C PHE A 210 22.13 2.96 -6.02
N SER A 211 23.31 3.47 -5.61
CA SER A 211 24.32 2.59 -5.01
C SER A 211 23.82 2.06 -3.66
N VAL A 212 24.28 0.89 -3.23
CA VAL A 212 23.90 0.28 -1.94
C VAL A 212 24.19 1.23 -0.77
N TRP A 213 25.32 1.95 -0.82
CA TRP A 213 25.67 2.91 0.20
C TRP A 213 24.70 4.09 0.27
N TYR A 214 24.40 4.71 -0.88
CA TYR A 214 23.47 5.85 -0.95
C TYR A 214 22.05 5.43 -0.53
N PHE A 215 21.59 4.25 -1.00
CA PHE A 215 20.32 3.68 -0.59
C PHE A 215 20.23 3.51 0.92
N THR A 216 21.21 2.82 1.55
CA THR A 216 21.21 2.54 2.99
C THR A 216 21.22 3.83 3.81
N LYS A 217 22.05 4.80 3.44
CA LYS A 217 22.13 6.09 4.11
C LYS A 217 20.82 6.87 4.01
N THR A 218 20.22 6.92 2.82
CA THR A 218 18.96 7.64 2.58
C THR A 218 17.79 6.95 3.27
N PHE A 219 17.76 5.61 3.23
CA PHE A 219 16.73 4.80 3.90
C PHE A 219 16.74 5.06 5.41
N HIS A 220 17.91 5.01 6.02
CA HIS A 220 18.05 5.29 7.46
C HIS A 220 17.63 6.73 7.81
N ALA A 221 17.99 7.72 6.98
CA ALA A 221 17.57 9.10 7.20
C ALA A 221 16.04 9.30 7.12
N LEU A 222 15.35 8.51 6.26
CA LEU A 222 13.92 8.59 6.09
C LEU A 222 13.14 7.86 7.17
N TYR A 223 13.52 6.62 7.46
CA TYR A 223 12.74 5.71 8.30
C TYR A 223 13.30 5.54 9.71
N GLU A 224 14.43 6.23 10.04
CA GLU A 224 15.10 6.17 11.34
C GLU A 224 15.59 4.75 11.72
N GLU A 225 15.45 3.80 10.79
CA GLU A 225 15.95 2.43 10.90
C GLU A 225 16.65 1.97 9.61
N GLY A 226 17.52 0.98 9.73
CA GLY A 226 18.22 0.43 8.57
C GLY A 226 17.34 -0.52 7.75
N PRO A 227 17.58 -0.67 6.42
CA PRO A 227 16.78 -1.56 5.57
C PRO A 227 16.70 -3.01 6.08
N ARG A 228 17.80 -3.54 6.65
CA ARG A 228 17.82 -4.91 7.20
C ARG A 228 16.90 -5.06 8.42
N GLN A 229 16.83 -4.04 9.25
CA GLN A 229 15.94 -4.02 10.42
C GLN A 229 14.48 -3.96 9.98
N THR A 230 14.16 -3.06 9.03
CA THR A 230 12.83 -3.00 8.41
C THR A 230 12.43 -4.35 7.80
N MET A 231 13.34 -5.00 7.04
CA MET A 231 13.07 -6.34 6.49
C MET A 231 12.73 -7.36 7.57
N SER A 232 13.42 -7.32 8.70
CA SER A 232 13.12 -8.20 9.84
C SER A 232 11.76 -7.89 10.44
N HIS A 233 11.43 -6.60 10.64
CA HIS A 233 10.15 -6.18 11.19
C HIS A 233 8.97 -6.59 10.30
N VAL A 234 9.07 -6.40 8.99
CA VAL A 234 8.01 -6.80 8.03
C VAL A 234 7.77 -8.31 8.08
N ARG A 235 8.84 -9.14 8.12
CA ARG A 235 8.71 -10.61 8.27
C ARG A 235 8.07 -11.01 9.59
N LEU A 236 8.43 -10.35 10.68
CA LEU A 236 7.85 -10.63 12.00
C LEU A 236 6.38 -10.22 12.09
N GLN A 237 6.00 -9.11 11.45
CA GLN A 237 4.61 -8.71 11.33
C GLN A 237 3.79 -9.74 10.55
N GLN A 238 4.28 -10.19 9.40
CA GLN A 238 3.63 -11.28 8.64
C GLN A 238 3.54 -12.56 9.48
N ALA A 239 4.60 -12.91 10.23
CA ALA A 239 4.58 -14.07 11.10
C ALA A 239 3.49 -13.96 12.18
N SER A 240 3.30 -12.78 12.78
CA SER A 240 2.24 -12.56 13.77
C SER A 240 0.84 -12.78 13.16
N GLU A 241 0.61 -12.30 11.96
CA GLU A 241 -0.66 -12.49 11.23
C GLU A 241 -0.92 -13.98 10.90
N LEU A 242 0.11 -14.71 10.44
CA LEU A 242 0.00 -16.15 10.19
C LEU A 242 -0.25 -16.95 11.47
N LEU A 243 0.39 -16.58 12.59
CA LEU A 243 0.15 -17.19 13.89
C LEU A 243 -1.30 -17.03 14.37
N GLU A 244 -1.92 -15.88 14.09
CA GLU A 244 -3.30 -15.58 14.47
C GLU A 244 -4.32 -16.29 13.56
N ARG A 245 -4.08 -16.27 12.24
CA ARG A 245 -5.09 -16.64 11.23
C ARG A 245 -4.99 -18.09 10.75
N THR A 246 -3.85 -18.77 10.96
CA THR A 246 -3.63 -20.11 10.40
C THR A 246 -3.32 -21.16 11.48
N SER A 247 -3.46 -22.43 11.12
CA SER A 247 -3.08 -23.57 11.96
C SER A 247 -1.64 -24.05 11.72
N LEU A 248 -0.84 -23.37 10.90
CA LEU A 248 0.56 -23.69 10.63
C LEU A 248 1.33 -23.82 11.95
N SER A 249 2.25 -24.77 12.05
CA SER A 249 3.17 -24.84 13.19
C SER A 249 4.05 -23.60 13.28
N VAL A 250 4.61 -23.31 14.45
CA VAL A 250 5.51 -22.15 14.64
C VAL A 250 6.73 -22.23 13.70
N GLY A 251 7.24 -23.45 13.44
CA GLY A 251 8.33 -23.67 12.51
C GLY A 251 7.96 -23.37 11.05
N GLU A 252 6.77 -23.83 10.63
CA GLU A 252 6.23 -23.54 9.28
C GLU A 252 5.99 -22.04 9.09
N VAL A 253 5.47 -21.33 10.10
CA VAL A 253 5.31 -19.88 10.04
C VAL A 253 6.68 -19.19 9.87
N GLY A 254 7.69 -19.60 10.64
CA GLY A 254 9.05 -19.05 10.49
C GLY A 254 9.61 -19.26 9.08
N ALA A 255 9.45 -20.47 8.53
CA ALA A 255 9.87 -20.78 7.16
C ALA A 255 9.09 -19.96 6.11
N ALA A 256 7.76 -19.86 6.24
CA ALA A 256 6.90 -19.08 5.35
C ALA A 256 7.24 -17.59 5.35
N CYS A 257 7.81 -17.08 6.46
CA CYS A 257 8.28 -15.69 6.57
C CYS A 257 9.77 -15.52 6.21
N GLY A 258 10.40 -16.52 5.58
CA GLY A 258 11.75 -16.45 5.04
C GLY A 258 12.86 -16.45 6.12
N PHE A 259 12.63 -17.04 7.30
CA PHE A 259 13.67 -17.29 8.28
C PHE A 259 14.41 -18.59 7.95
N GLU A 260 15.75 -18.55 7.98
CA GLU A 260 16.61 -19.69 7.61
C GLU A 260 16.52 -20.86 8.60
N SER A 261 16.20 -20.57 9.86
CA SER A 261 16.05 -21.61 10.90
C SER A 261 14.98 -21.24 11.94
N PRO A 262 14.35 -22.25 12.57
CA PRO A 262 13.41 -22.02 13.68
C PRO A 262 14.04 -21.25 14.83
N CYS A 263 15.34 -21.45 15.10
CA CYS A 263 16.07 -20.75 16.17
C CYS A 263 16.27 -19.27 15.86
N SER A 264 16.55 -18.91 14.60
CA SER A 264 16.68 -17.51 14.19
C SER A 264 15.34 -16.81 14.28
N PHE A 265 14.25 -17.48 13.86
CA PHE A 265 12.89 -16.98 14.02
C PHE A 265 12.51 -16.76 15.48
N ALA A 266 12.68 -17.77 16.34
CA ALA A 266 12.30 -17.69 17.75
C ALA A 266 13.01 -16.54 18.48
N ARG A 267 14.32 -16.36 18.24
CA ARG A 267 15.09 -15.23 18.79
C ARG A 267 14.58 -13.89 18.32
N ALA A 268 14.40 -13.73 17.00
CA ALA A 268 13.92 -12.49 16.41
C ALA A 268 12.50 -12.15 16.90
N PHE A 269 11.59 -13.13 16.92
CA PHE A 269 10.22 -12.95 17.35
C PHE A 269 10.16 -12.52 18.83
N ARG A 270 10.91 -13.21 19.72
CA ARG A 270 10.96 -12.86 21.12
C ARG A 270 11.59 -11.49 21.37
N ALA A 271 12.64 -11.13 20.61
CA ALA A 271 13.25 -9.81 20.72
C ALA A 271 12.29 -8.69 20.31
N HIS A 272 11.43 -8.93 19.33
CA HIS A 272 10.49 -7.93 18.80
C HIS A 272 9.20 -7.82 19.63
N TYR A 273 8.57 -8.96 19.97
CA TYR A 273 7.28 -9.01 20.66
C TYR A 273 7.37 -9.23 22.18
N GLY A 274 8.56 -9.46 22.72
CA GLY A 274 8.77 -9.71 24.15
C GLY A 274 8.30 -11.08 24.65
N THR A 275 7.70 -11.92 23.79
CA THR A 275 7.12 -13.23 24.11
C THR A 275 7.47 -14.27 23.05
N THR A 276 7.29 -15.55 23.34
CA THR A 276 7.51 -16.60 22.34
C THR A 276 6.36 -16.62 21.32
N ALA A 277 6.63 -17.09 20.10
CA ALA A 277 5.61 -17.22 19.04
C ALA A 277 4.46 -18.17 19.47
N SER A 278 4.75 -19.20 20.29
CA SER A 278 3.75 -20.12 20.81
C SER A 278 2.83 -19.43 21.83
N ASP A 279 3.40 -18.68 22.77
CA ASP A 279 2.63 -17.94 23.78
C ASP A 279 1.82 -16.83 23.12
N TYR A 280 2.42 -16.10 22.17
CA TYR A 280 1.72 -15.08 21.36
C TYR A 280 0.46 -15.66 20.70
N ARG A 281 0.58 -16.81 20.03
CA ARG A 281 -0.55 -17.50 19.40
C ARG A 281 -1.62 -17.88 20.44
N SER A 282 -1.23 -18.43 21.60
CA SER A 282 -2.18 -18.89 22.60
C SER A 282 -3.00 -17.73 23.17
N VAL A 283 -2.35 -16.61 23.50
CA VAL A 283 -3.00 -15.39 24.01
C VAL A 283 -4.00 -14.84 22.99
N ARG A 284 -3.59 -14.73 21.73
CA ARG A 284 -4.44 -14.16 20.67
C ARG A 284 -5.64 -15.02 20.31
N ARG A 285 -5.51 -16.35 20.41
CA ARG A 285 -6.61 -17.29 20.11
C ARG A 285 -7.55 -17.52 21.28
N THR A 286 -7.05 -17.50 22.52
CA THR A 286 -7.83 -17.86 23.72
C THR A 286 -8.21 -16.67 24.57
N GLY A 287 -7.63 -15.48 24.35
CA GLY A 287 -7.82 -14.29 25.19
C GLY A 287 -7.21 -14.45 26.61
N LYS A 288 -6.50 -15.55 26.87
CA LYS A 288 -5.92 -15.86 28.17
C LYS A 288 -4.46 -15.51 28.24
N ALA A 289 -4.04 -14.73 29.22
CA ALA A 289 -2.62 -14.46 29.49
C ALA A 289 -1.84 -15.78 29.68
N PRO A 290 -0.56 -15.86 29.22
CA PRO A 290 0.25 -17.07 29.35
C PRO A 290 0.44 -17.41 30.84
N ASP A 291 0.17 -18.67 31.18
CA ASP A 291 0.34 -19.21 32.52
C ASP A 291 1.84 -19.51 32.75
N HIS A 292 2.62 -18.46 33.07
CA HIS A 292 4.06 -18.57 33.34
C HIS A 292 4.37 -19.14 34.73
N ALA A 293 3.36 -19.68 35.48
CA ALA A 293 3.51 -20.12 36.89
C ALA A 293 3.89 -21.61 37.08
N LYS A 294 4.19 -22.39 36.00
CA LYS A 294 4.44 -23.84 36.19
C LYS A 294 5.74 -24.37 35.54
N ARG A 295 6.85 -23.66 35.58
CA ARG A 295 8.18 -24.25 35.31
C ARG A 295 9.27 -23.68 36.20
N SER A 296 9.03 -23.71 37.52
CA SER A 296 10.10 -23.58 38.51
C SER A 296 9.77 -24.59 39.60
N ASN A 297 10.20 -25.82 39.39
CA ASN A 297 10.49 -26.89 40.33
C ASN A 297 10.39 -28.27 39.63
N ALA A 298 11.47 -28.73 39.07
CA ALA A 298 11.90 -30.14 39.05
C ALA A 298 13.39 -30.18 38.68
#